data_8edd4ff67c12104028fc4ba5e5d7682c
#
_entry.id   8edd4ff67c12104028fc4ba5e5d7682c
#
_cell.length_a   1.000
_cell.length_b   1.000
_cell.length_c   1.000
_cell.angle_alpha   90.00
_cell.angle_beta   90.00
_cell.angle_gamma   90.00
#
_symmetry.space_group_name_H-M   'P 1'
#
loop_
_entity.id
_entity.type
_entity.pdbx_description
1 polymer ?
#
loop_
_entity_poly.entity_id
_entity_poly.type
_entity_poly.pdbx_seq_one_letter_code
_entity_poly.pdbx_strand_id
1 'polypeptide(L)'
;MATADERRRAVGARITALRERRDLSLSGLAREAGIGKGSLSELEAGQRNPTLDTLYALAGPLGVPLTALLGEDTGTEGASPHLAARLLHVEHLPDGSTTEVFWLHVTPGGIRESPPHGAGVVEHILVVSGHLEAGRAGAEQAAGPGEALQWVSDVPHAYRSDDGALGVLTIRSPRARAMDPGDPGGSSGRG
;
A
#
# COMPACT_ATOMS: atom_id res chain seq x y z
N MET A 1 -13.79 18.72 10.96
CA MET A 1 -12.66 17.82 10.62
C MET A 1 -12.70 16.66 11.60
N ALA A 2 -12.58 15.41 11.14
CA ALA A 2 -12.53 14.24 12.00
C ALA A 2 -11.27 14.26 12.89
N THR A 3 -11.43 13.88 14.16
CA THR A 3 -10.30 13.76 15.09
C THR A 3 -9.37 12.60 14.71
N ALA A 4 -8.16 12.57 15.26
CA ALA A 4 -7.23 11.46 15.03
C ALA A 4 -7.81 10.11 15.48
N ASP A 5 -8.57 10.12 16.56
CA ASP A 5 -9.23 8.93 17.11
C ASP A 5 -10.36 8.43 16.21
N GLU A 6 -11.16 9.32 15.65
CA GLU A 6 -12.20 8.97 14.69
C GLU A 6 -11.62 8.37 13.42
N ARG A 7 -10.52 8.95 12.90
CA ARG A 7 -9.82 8.40 11.74
C ARG A 7 -9.27 7.00 12.01
N ARG A 8 -8.62 6.77 13.16
CA ARG A 8 -8.11 5.44 13.54
C ARG A 8 -9.22 4.38 13.59
N ARG A 9 -10.34 4.72 14.24
CA ARG A 9 -11.49 3.81 14.32
C ARG A 9 -12.09 3.52 12.95
N ALA A 10 -12.15 4.51 12.06
CA ALA A 10 -12.65 4.34 10.70
C ALA A 10 -11.75 3.39 9.89
N VAL A 11 -10.43 3.53 10.00
CA VAL A 11 -9.48 2.60 9.35
C VAL A 11 -9.64 1.18 9.91
N GLY A 12 -9.69 1.02 11.23
CA GLY A 12 -9.90 -0.29 11.86
C GLY A 12 -11.19 -0.97 11.40
N ALA A 13 -12.29 -0.23 11.37
CA ALA A 13 -13.58 -0.73 10.90
C ALA A 13 -13.55 -1.16 9.41
N ARG A 14 -12.81 -0.42 8.55
CA ARG A 14 -12.64 -0.80 7.13
C ARG A 14 -11.83 -2.10 7.00
N ILE A 15 -10.74 -2.24 7.76
CA ILE A 15 -9.93 -3.48 7.79
C ILE A 15 -10.81 -4.67 8.17
N THR A 16 -11.57 -4.56 9.26
CA THR A 16 -12.49 -5.61 9.72
C THR A 16 -13.51 -5.98 8.65
N ALA A 17 -14.20 -4.99 8.08
CA ALA A 17 -15.22 -5.22 7.07
C ALA A 17 -14.66 -5.85 5.78
N LEU A 18 -13.44 -5.48 5.38
CA LEU A 18 -12.77 -6.07 4.22
C LEU A 18 -12.32 -7.50 4.48
N ARG A 19 -11.80 -7.78 5.68
CA ARG A 19 -11.41 -9.12 6.09
C ARG A 19 -12.61 -10.06 6.13
N GLU A 20 -13.71 -9.63 6.73
CA GLU A 20 -14.94 -10.43 6.83
C GLU A 20 -15.57 -10.72 5.47
N ARG A 21 -15.57 -9.74 4.56
CA ARG A 21 -16.04 -9.96 3.18
C ARG A 21 -15.20 -10.97 2.40
N ARG A 22 -13.99 -11.26 2.85
CA ARG A 22 -13.09 -12.27 2.30
C ARG A 22 -13.10 -13.59 3.06
N ASP A 23 -14.00 -13.75 4.03
CA ASP A 23 -14.07 -14.92 4.91
C ASP A 23 -12.74 -15.25 5.60
N LEU A 24 -11.88 -14.24 5.79
CA LEU A 24 -10.60 -14.42 6.47
C LEU A 24 -10.76 -14.31 7.98
N SER A 25 -10.19 -15.27 8.71
CA SER A 25 -10.01 -15.12 10.15
C SER A 25 -8.95 -14.05 10.48
N LEU A 26 -8.99 -13.47 11.68
CA LEU A 26 -7.96 -12.53 12.14
C LEU A 26 -6.54 -13.13 12.02
N SER A 27 -6.38 -14.42 12.41
CA SER A 27 -5.10 -15.13 12.30
C SER A 27 -4.71 -15.41 10.85
N GLY A 28 -5.69 -15.63 9.97
CA GLY A 28 -5.47 -15.83 8.53
C GLY A 28 -4.90 -14.58 7.89
N LEU A 29 -5.58 -13.45 8.04
CA LEU A 29 -5.12 -12.18 7.48
C LEU A 29 -3.77 -11.75 8.08
N ALA A 30 -3.58 -11.89 9.40
CA ALA A 30 -2.30 -11.56 10.04
C ALA A 30 -1.12 -12.35 9.45
N ARG A 31 -1.32 -13.65 9.21
CA ARG A 31 -0.31 -14.52 8.60
C ARG A 31 -0.01 -14.09 7.15
N GLU A 32 -1.05 -13.86 6.34
CA GLU A 32 -0.89 -13.45 4.94
C GLU A 32 -0.23 -12.09 4.79
N ALA A 33 -0.55 -11.16 5.69
CA ALA A 33 0.06 -9.84 5.75
C ALA A 33 1.45 -9.81 6.42
N GLY A 34 1.92 -10.91 6.99
CA GLY A 34 3.20 -10.96 7.70
C GLY A 34 3.25 -10.10 8.97
N ILE A 35 2.09 -9.80 9.60
CA ILE A 35 2.01 -9.00 10.82
C ILE A 35 1.55 -9.84 12.02
N GLY A 36 1.88 -9.36 13.24
CA GLY A 36 1.44 -10.04 14.46
C GLY A 36 -0.10 -10.00 14.63
N LYS A 37 -0.70 -11.13 15.02
CA LYS A 37 -2.16 -11.22 15.30
C LYS A 37 -2.62 -10.16 16.32
N GLY A 38 -1.83 -9.93 17.39
CA GLY A 38 -2.13 -8.90 18.39
C GLY A 38 -2.14 -7.50 17.77
N SER A 39 -1.16 -7.18 16.93
CA SER A 39 -1.10 -5.90 16.22
C SER A 39 -2.30 -5.69 15.29
N LEU A 40 -2.72 -6.73 14.55
CA LEU A 40 -3.92 -6.64 13.73
C LEU A 40 -5.18 -6.44 14.56
N SER A 41 -5.29 -7.13 15.72
CA SER A 41 -6.41 -6.95 16.64
C SER A 41 -6.50 -5.52 17.18
N GLU A 42 -5.37 -4.93 17.56
CA GLU A 42 -5.29 -3.53 18.01
C GLU A 42 -5.66 -2.54 16.91
N LEU A 43 -5.26 -2.83 15.65
CA LEU A 43 -5.61 -2.02 14.49
C LEU A 43 -7.11 -2.07 14.20
N GLU A 44 -7.71 -3.26 14.17
CA GLU A 44 -9.16 -3.42 13.96
C GLU A 44 -9.98 -2.76 15.06
N ALA A 45 -9.49 -2.79 16.31
CA ALA A 45 -10.11 -2.09 17.43
C ALA A 45 -9.90 -0.56 17.44
N GLY A 46 -9.13 -0.01 16.49
CA GLY A 46 -8.78 1.40 16.43
C GLY A 46 -7.89 1.87 17.59
N GLN A 47 -7.19 0.95 18.25
CA GLN A 47 -6.31 1.24 19.40
C GLN A 47 -4.90 1.65 18.97
N ARG A 48 -4.54 1.33 17.71
CA ARG A 48 -3.23 1.61 17.14
C ARG A 48 -3.36 2.32 15.79
N ASN A 49 -2.45 3.25 15.51
CA ASN A 49 -2.37 3.89 14.21
C ASN A 49 -1.56 2.97 13.27
N PRO A 50 -2.10 2.57 12.11
CA PRO A 50 -1.31 1.82 11.14
C PRO A 50 -0.26 2.73 10.51
N THR A 51 0.92 2.17 10.23
CA THR A 51 1.88 2.78 9.32
C THR A 51 1.48 2.50 7.86
N LEU A 52 2.03 3.24 6.91
CA LEU A 52 1.85 2.92 5.48
C LEU A 52 2.25 1.48 5.18
N ASP A 53 3.37 1.00 5.76
CA ASP A 53 3.83 -0.39 5.58
C ASP A 53 2.78 -1.41 6.01
N THR A 54 2.17 -1.17 7.18
CA THR A 54 1.11 -2.04 7.69
C THR A 54 -0.11 -2.04 6.78
N LEU A 55 -0.49 -0.87 6.25
CA LEU A 55 -1.63 -0.75 5.34
C LEU A 55 -1.34 -1.43 3.99
N TYR A 56 -0.15 -1.27 3.42
CA TYR A 56 0.25 -1.99 2.21
C TYR A 56 0.30 -3.49 2.43
N ALA A 57 0.88 -3.95 3.55
CA ALA A 57 0.90 -5.36 3.90
C ALA A 57 -0.50 -5.98 4.01
N LEU A 58 -1.51 -5.20 4.42
CA LEU A 58 -2.90 -5.63 4.48
C LEU A 58 -3.62 -5.51 3.13
N ALA A 59 -3.33 -4.48 2.34
CA ALA A 59 -3.99 -4.22 1.06
C ALA A 59 -3.79 -5.38 0.06
N GLY A 60 -2.59 -5.95 -0.01
CA GLY A 60 -2.26 -7.09 -0.87
C GLY A 60 -3.15 -8.31 -0.61
N PRO A 61 -3.15 -8.93 0.57
CA PRO A 61 -4.02 -10.05 0.91
C PRO A 61 -5.51 -9.74 0.81
N LEU A 62 -5.90 -8.51 1.13
CA LEU A 62 -7.27 -8.05 0.98
C LEU A 62 -7.65 -7.75 -0.47
N GLY A 63 -6.67 -7.68 -1.40
CA GLY A 63 -6.87 -7.41 -2.82
C GLY A 63 -7.60 -6.10 -3.09
N VAL A 64 -7.26 -5.07 -2.37
CA VAL A 64 -7.87 -3.73 -2.46
C VAL A 64 -6.78 -2.67 -2.62
N PRO A 65 -7.08 -1.52 -3.24
CA PRO A 65 -6.16 -0.38 -3.24
C PRO A 65 -5.97 0.17 -1.81
N LEU A 66 -4.89 0.91 -1.59
CA LEU A 66 -4.55 1.47 -0.28
C LEU A 66 -5.66 2.37 0.28
N THR A 67 -6.29 3.16 -0.57
CA THR A 67 -7.37 4.08 -0.20
C THR A 67 -8.62 3.39 0.31
N ALA A 68 -8.86 2.14 -0.08
CA ALA A 68 -9.94 1.34 0.52
C ALA A 68 -9.76 1.13 2.02
N LEU A 69 -8.52 1.21 2.53
CA LEU A 69 -8.18 1.14 3.94
C LEU A 69 -8.08 2.53 4.59
N LEU A 70 -7.32 3.44 3.97
CA LEU A 70 -7.11 4.81 4.47
C LEU A 70 -8.39 5.66 4.41
N GLY A 71 -9.21 5.49 3.38
CA GLY A 71 -10.27 6.39 2.96
C GLY A 71 -9.84 7.21 1.75
N GLU A 72 -10.83 7.69 1.02
CA GLU A 72 -10.66 8.37 -0.27
C GLU A 72 -10.71 9.90 -0.14
N ASP A 73 -10.76 10.42 1.08
CA ASP A 73 -10.77 11.86 1.31
C ASP A 73 -9.43 12.47 0.91
N THR A 74 -9.46 13.38 -0.04
CA THR A 74 -8.29 14.18 -0.45
C THR A 74 -7.64 14.84 0.77
N GLY A 75 -6.32 14.75 0.85
CA GLY A 75 -5.54 15.24 2.00
C GLY A 75 -5.32 14.18 3.09
N THR A 76 -5.87 12.96 2.96
CA THR A 76 -5.53 11.86 3.86
C THR A 76 -4.03 11.57 3.79
N GLU A 77 -3.40 11.49 4.95
CA GLU A 77 -1.97 11.30 5.07
C GLU A 77 -1.64 9.94 5.68
N GLY A 78 -0.56 9.35 5.20
CA GLY A 78 0.08 8.18 5.79
C GLY A 78 1.59 8.40 5.87
N ALA A 79 2.22 7.82 6.88
CA ALA A 79 3.64 7.91 7.05
C ALA A 79 4.25 6.60 7.51
N SER A 80 5.50 6.42 7.14
CA SER A 80 6.42 5.40 7.65
C SER A 80 7.79 6.05 7.87
N PRO A 81 8.77 5.38 8.46
CA PRO A 81 10.12 5.91 8.49
C PRO A 81 10.60 6.30 7.09
N HIS A 82 11.17 7.48 6.96
CA HIS A 82 11.74 8.04 5.72
C HIS A 82 10.77 8.32 4.57
N LEU A 83 9.43 8.10 4.73
CA LEU A 83 8.48 8.39 3.69
C LEU A 83 7.14 8.86 4.26
N ALA A 84 6.65 9.98 3.77
CA ALA A 84 5.28 10.45 4.00
C ALA A 84 4.55 10.60 2.66
N ALA A 85 3.27 10.22 2.65
CA ALA A 85 2.41 10.33 1.48
C ALA A 85 1.11 11.01 1.86
N ARG A 86 0.65 11.92 1.01
CA ARG A 86 -0.63 12.61 1.13
C ARG A 86 -1.46 12.38 -0.12
N LEU A 87 -2.66 11.84 0.05
CA LEU A 87 -3.58 11.56 -1.05
C LEU A 87 -4.02 12.85 -1.73
N LEU A 88 -3.84 12.91 -3.04
CA LEU A 88 -4.27 14.02 -3.89
C LEU A 88 -5.55 13.69 -4.66
N HIS A 89 -5.65 12.45 -5.15
CA HIS A 89 -6.76 12.04 -6.00
C HIS A 89 -6.93 10.52 -6.00
N VAL A 90 -8.17 10.07 -6.15
CA VAL A 90 -8.54 8.66 -6.42
C VAL A 90 -9.50 8.65 -7.60
N GLU A 91 -9.30 7.73 -8.51
CA GLU A 91 -10.20 7.48 -9.63
C GLU A 91 -10.50 5.99 -9.75
N HIS A 92 -11.77 5.66 -9.77
CA HIS A 92 -12.25 4.31 -10.07
C HIS A 92 -12.63 4.24 -11.55
N LEU A 93 -11.89 3.42 -12.29
CA LEU A 93 -12.06 3.29 -13.73
C LEU A 93 -13.16 2.28 -14.09
N PRO A 94 -13.80 2.41 -15.28
CA PRO A 94 -14.89 1.50 -15.70
C PRO A 94 -14.47 0.02 -15.80
N ASP A 95 -13.19 -0.27 -16.01
CA ASP A 95 -12.63 -1.63 -16.03
C ASP A 95 -12.48 -2.23 -14.61
N GLY A 96 -12.82 -1.46 -13.57
CA GLY A 96 -12.72 -1.83 -12.17
C GLY A 96 -11.33 -1.65 -11.59
N SER A 97 -10.37 -1.10 -12.34
CA SER A 97 -9.07 -0.67 -11.80
C SER A 97 -9.22 0.64 -11.03
N THR A 98 -8.26 0.91 -10.16
CA THR A 98 -8.21 2.16 -9.37
C THR A 98 -6.86 2.84 -9.62
N THR A 99 -6.89 4.15 -9.80
CA THR A 99 -5.72 5.01 -9.82
C THR A 99 -5.73 5.91 -8.59
N GLU A 100 -4.66 5.84 -7.82
CA GLU A 100 -4.43 6.65 -6.63
C GLU A 100 -3.25 7.57 -6.89
N VAL A 101 -3.38 8.86 -6.58
CA VAL A 101 -2.32 9.86 -6.77
C VAL A 101 -1.96 10.45 -5.42
N PHE A 102 -0.67 10.41 -5.09
CA PHE A 102 -0.13 10.91 -3.83
C PHE A 102 0.94 11.97 -4.06
N TRP A 103 0.97 12.97 -3.18
CA TRP A 103 2.17 13.75 -2.96
C TRP A 103 3.09 12.97 -2.04
N LEU A 104 4.31 12.71 -2.50
CA LEU A 104 5.30 11.91 -1.80
C LEU A 104 6.43 12.80 -1.28
N HIS A 105 6.82 12.58 -0.02
CA HIS A 105 7.99 13.19 0.60
C HIS A 105 8.90 12.09 1.13
N VAL A 106 10.08 11.97 0.58
CA VAL A 106 11.15 11.08 1.03
C VAL A 106 12.16 11.92 1.82
N THR A 107 12.38 11.56 3.09
CA THR A 107 13.33 12.28 3.94
C THR A 107 14.75 11.80 3.68
N PRO A 108 15.78 12.67 3.91
CA PRO A 108 17.18 12.32 3.68
C PRO A 108 17.67 11.14 4.51
N GLY A 109 18.64 10.40 3.95
CA GLY A 109 19.54 9.52 4.70
C GLY A 109 18.96 8.19 5.13
N GLY A 110 17.81 7.77 4.61
CA GLY A 110 17.22 6.47 4.93
C GLY A 110 16.71 5.71 3.72
N ILE A 111 16.59 4.40 3.87
CA ILE A 111 15.93 3.51 2.91
C ILE A 111 14.56 3.16 3.47
N ARG A 112 13.53 3.35 2.67
CA ARG A 112 12.19 2.86 2.92
C ARG A 112 11.96 1.61 2.09
N GLU A 113 11.86 0.48 2.71
CA GLU A 113 11.43 -0.76 2.06
C GLU A 113 9.91 -0.89 2.14
N SER A 114 9.28 -1.23 1.04
CA SER A 114 7.84 -1.42 0.89
C SER A 114 7.54 -2.89 0.61
N PRO A 115 6.54 -3.49 1.28
CA PRO A 115 6.08 -4.83 0.93
C PRO A 115 5.38 -4.82 -0.44
N PRO A 116 5.18 -6.00 -1.07
CA PRO A 116 4.37 -6.11 -2.28
C PRO A 116 2.97 -5.53 -2.11
N HIS A 117 2.48 -4.80 -3.11
CA HIS A 117 1.15 -4.17 -3.08
C HIS A 117 0.04 -5.07 -3.63
N GLY A 118 0.40 -6.17 -4.28
CA GLY A 118 -0.52 -7.10 -4.91
C GLY A 118 -0.22 -7.32 -6.40
N ALA A 119 -0.77 -8.39 -6.96
CA ALA A 119 -0.49 -8.80 -8.33
C ALA A 119 -0.92 -7.72 -9.35
N GLY A 120 0.01 -7.31 -10.20
CA GLY A 120 -0.22 -6.36 -11.30
C GLY A 120 -0.37 -4.89 -10.89
N VAL A 121 -0.12 -4.56 -9.62
CA VAL A 121 -0.05 -3.15 -9.18
C VAL A 121 1.19 -2.51 -9.79
N VAL A 122 1.02 -1.31 -10.36
CA VAL A 122 2.09 -0.54 -10.99
C VAL A 122 2.22 0.79 -10.26
N GLU A 123 3.45 1.14 -9.94
CA GLU A 123 3.80 2.45 -9.44
C GLU A 123 4.54 3.25 -10.50
N HIS A 124 4.20 4.54 -10.56
CA HIS A 124 4.86 5.52 -11.39
C HIS A 124 5.10 6.77 -10.55
N ILE A 125 6.33 7.24 -10.48
CA ILE A 125 6.69 8.45 -9.74
C ILE A 125 7.36 9.47 -10.65
N LEU A 126 6.86 10.70 -10.61
CA LEU A 126 7.51 11.88 -11.18
C LEU A 126 8.25 12.61 -10.07
N VAL A 127 9.55 12.78 -10.18
CA VAL A 127 10.34 13.56 -9.22
C VAL A 127 10.13 15.04 -9.48
N VAL A 128 9.72 15.78 -8.46
CA VAL A 128 9.50 17.24 -8.53
C VAL A 128 10.75 17.99 -8.05
N SER A 129 11.39 17.50 -6.97
CA SER A 129 12.63 18.08 -6.46
C SER A 129 13.47 17.05 -5.71
N GLY A 130 14.77 17.30 -5.60
CA GLY A 130 15.73 16.37 -5.02
C GLY A 130 16.08 15.23 -5.96
N HIS A 131 16.78 14.22 -5.46
CA HIS A 131 17.14 13.01 -6.20
C HIS A 131 16.55 11.79 -5.50
N LEU A 132 15.94 10.90 -6.27
CA LEU A 132 15.28 9.70 -5.77
C LEU A 132 15.90 8.47 -6.43
N GLU A 133 16.25 7.49 -5.62
CA GLU A 133 16.44 6.12 -6.07
C GLU A 133 15.20 5.31 -5.64
N ALA A 134 14.51 4.69 -6.59
CA ALA A 134 13.35 3.88 -6.31
C ALA A 134 13.15 2.76 -7.33
N GLY A 135 12.38 1.75 -6.94
CA GLY A 135 12.08 0.60 -7.78
C GLY A 135 12.11 -0.72 -7.02
N ARG A 136 12.09 -1.82 -7.77
CA ARG A 136 12.13 -3.17 -7.21
C ARG A 136 13.41 -3.36 -6.41
N ALA A 137 13.33 -4.00 -5.24
CA ALA A 137 14.48 -4.20 -4.36
C ALA A 137 15.64 -4.91 -5.09
N GLY A 138 16.81 -4.27 -5.08
CA GLY A 138 18.01 -4.71 -5.80
C GLY A 138 18.05 -4.34 -7.29
N ALA A 139 17.06 -3.56 -7.78
CA ALA A 139 17.01 -3.05 -9.15
C ALA A 139 16.44 -1.61 -9.19
N GLU A 140 16.75 -0.83 -8.14
CA GLU A 140 16.34 0.56 -8.03
C GLU A 140 17.01 1.40 -9.14
N GLN A 141 16.31 2.42 -9.58
CA GLN A 141 16.78 3.37 -10.58
C GLN A 141 16.80 4.77 -9.97
N ALA A 142 17.74 5.59 -10.42
CA ALA A 142 17.85 6.97 -9.98
C ALA A 142 17.09 7.90 -10.93
N ALA A 143 16.47 8.95 -10.37
CA ALA A 143 15.81 10.01 -11.10
C ALA A 143 16.00 11.35 -10.38
N GLY A 144 16.13 12.42 -11.16
CA GLY A 144 16.16 13.81 -10.71
C GLY A 144 14.88 14.57 -11.09
N PRO A 145 14.83 15.89 -10.81
CA PRO A 145 13.67 16.71 -11.09
C PRO A 145 13.23 16.68 -12.56
N GLY A 146 11.94 16.40 -12.80
CA GLY A 146 11.35 16.28 -14.13
C GLY A 146 11.47 14.88 -14.74
N GLU A 147 12.20 13.97 -14.11
CA GLU A 147 12.32 12.57 -14.54
C GLU A 147 11.31 11.68 -13.83
N ALA A 148 11.00 10.54 -14.44
CA ALA A 148 10.03 9.60 -13.90
C ALA A 148 10.58 8.18 -13.86
N LEU A 149 10.16 7.42 -12.85
CA LEU A 149 10.43 6.00 -12.69
C LEU A 149 9.11 5.23 -12.69
N GLN A 150 9.15 3.97 -13.14
CA GLN A 150 8.00 3.08 -13.12
C GLN A 150 8.45 1.65 -12.85
N TRP A 151 7.67 0.93 -12.04
CA TRP A 151 7.87 -0.50 -11.80
C TRP A 151 6.56 -1.21 -11.46
N VAL A 152 6.56 -2.52 -11.60
CA VAL A 152 5.50 -3.39 -11.08
C VAL A 152 5.81 -3.66 -9.61
N SER A 153 4.92 -3.27 -8.70
CA SER A 153 5.09 -3.34 -7.25
C SER A 153 4.46 -4.58 -6.60
N ASP A 154 4.38 -5.67 -7.36
CA ASP A 154 3.97 -7.00 -6.89
C ASP A 154 5.08 -7.75 -6.12
N VAL A 155 6.23 -7.12 -5.96
CA VAL A 155 7.40 -7.59 -5.22
C VAL A 155 7.88 -6.49 -4.25
N PRO A 156 8.75 -6.82 -3.27
CA PRO A 156 9.38 -5.82 -2.43
C PRO A 156 10.09 -4.76 -3.29
N HIS A 157 9.96 -3.51 -2.91
CA HIS A 157 10.56 -2.36 -3.58
C HIS A 157 10.99 -1.32 -2.56
N ALA A 158 11.84 -0.39 -2.96
CA ALA A 158 12.45 0.57 -2.04
C ALA A 158 12.45 1.99 -2.61
N TYR A 159 12.56 2.95 -1.68
CA TYR A 159 12.75 4.36 -1.95
C TYR A 159 13.91 4.86 -1.10
N ARG A 160 14.82 5.59 -1.69
CA ARG A 160 15.95 6.23 -1.01
C ARG A 160 16.21 7.61 -1.60
N SER A 161 16.61 8.53 -0.72
CA SER A 161 17.15 9.82 -1.12
C SER A 161 18.21 10.24 -0.12
N ASP A 162 19.37 10.70 -0.61
CA ASP A 162 20.46 11.15 0.26
C ASP A 162 20.21 12.59 0.74
N ASP A 163 19.59 13.42 -0.09
CA ASP A 163 19.33 14.84 0.15
C ASP A 163 17.86 15.19 0.37
N GLY A 164 16.98 14.18 0.29
CA GLY A 164 15.53 14.32 0.33
C GLY A 164 14.92 14.52 -1.06
N ALA A 165 13.71 14.00 -1.27
CA ALA A 165 13.00 14.14 -2.53
C ALA A 165 11.51 14.41 -2.32
N LEU A 166 10.94 15.19 -3.25
CA LEU A 166 9.50 15.37 -3.41
C LEU A 166 9.07 14.80 -4.76
N GLY A 167 7.94 14.14 -4.79
CA GLY A 167 7.41 13.56 -6.03
C GLY A 167 5.90 13.43 -6.05
N VAL A 168 5.38 13.14 -7.22
CA VAL A 168 4.00 12.71 -7.42
C VAL A 168 4.03 11.23 -7.74
N LEU A 169 3.49 10.43 -6.82
CA LEU A 169 3.37 8.98 -6.97
C LEU A 169 1.97 8.65 -7.46
N THR A 170 1.91 7.89 -8.54
CA THR A 170 0.66 7.30 -9.05
C THR A 170 0.73 5.78 -8.86
N ILE A 171 -0.26 5.22 -8.19
CA ILE A 171 -0.41 3.78 -8.00
C ILE A 171 -1.64 3.33 -8.78
N ARG A 172 -1.44 2.43 -9.72
CA ARG A 172 -2.54 1.79 -10.45
C ARG A 172 -2.72 0.36 -9.99
N SER A 173 -3.85 0.12 -9.36
CA SER A 173 -4.27 -1.21 -8.91
C SER A 173 -5.25 -1.80 -9.93
N PRO A 174 -4.99 -3.01 -10.47
CA PRO A 174 -5.95 -3.67 -11.34
C PRO A 174 -7.22 -4.03 -10.56
N ARG A 175 -8.29 -4.33 -11.28
CA ARG A 175 -9.52 -4.85 -10.66
C ARG A 175 -9.19 -6.02 -9.75
N ALA A 176 -9.65 -5.97 -8.49
CA ALA A 176 -9.54 -7.11 -7.58
C ALA A 176 -10.11 -8.35 -8.27
N ARG A 177 -9.30 -9.40 -8.46
CA ARG A 177 -9.81 -10.67 -8.96
C ARG A 177 -10.88 -11.15 -7.99
N ALA A 178 -12.10 -11.39 -8.49
CA ALA A 178 -13.04 -12.23 -7.77
C ALA A 178 -12.31 -13.57 -7.53
N MET A 179 -12.18 -13.98 -6.28
CA MET A 179 -11.68 -15.33 -6.00
C MET A 179 -12.61 -16.30 -6.72
N ASP A 180 -12.04 -17.10 -7.63
CA ASP A 180 -12.75 -18.25 -8.17
C ASP A 180 -12.95 -19.25 -7.01
N PRO A 181 -14.17 -19.53 -6.57
CA PRO A 181 -14.42 -20.46 -5.48
C PRO A 181 -14.05 -21.91 -5.85
N GLY A 182 -13.43 -22.14 -7.01
CA GLY A 182 -13.16 -23.45 -7.59
C GLY A 182 -11.71 -23.84 -7.77
N ASP A 183 -10.71 -23.09 -7.26
CA ASP A 183 -9.31 -23.56 -7.29
C ASP A 183 -8.89 -24.14 -5.92
N PRO A 184 -9.13 -25.44 -5.67
CA PRO A 184 -8.54 -26.17 -4.56
C PRO A 184 -7.07 -26.36 -4.89
N GLY A 185 -6.19 -25.55 -4.26
CA GLY A 185 -4.74 -25.56 -4.41
C GLY A 185 -4.18 -26.93 -4.79
N GLY A 186 -3.46 -26.96 -5.89
CA GLY A 186 -2.94 -28.16 -6.54
C GLY A 186 -2.37 -29.19 -5.58
N SER A 187 -3.03 -30.29 -5.46
CA SER A 187 -2.54 -31.54 -4.89
C SER A 187 -1.38 -32.01 -5.76
N SER A 188 -0.16 -31.85 -5.28
CA SER A 188 1.01 -32.50 -5.83
C SER A 188 0.83 -34.03 -5.73
N GLY A 189 0.42 -34.65 -6.83
CA GLY A 189 0.45 -36.08 -6.99
C GLY A 189 1.89 -36.61 -6.86
N ARG A 190 2.09 -37.44 -5.87
CA ARG A 190 3.23 -38.38 -5.85
C ARG A 190 2.95 -39.47 -6.90
N GLY A 191 3.88 -39.69 -7.77
CA GLY A 191 4.03 -40.83 -8.62
C GLY A 191 5.52 -41.09 -8.85
#